data_2cf3159515b314a8b523eb71eb63a20e
#
_entry.id   2cf3159515b314a8b523eb71eb63a20e
#
_cell.length_a   1.000
_cell.length_b   1.000
_cell.length_c   1.000
_cell.angle_alpha   90.00
_cell.angle_beta   90.00
_cell.angle_gamma   90.00
#
_symmetry.space_group_name_H-M   'P 1'
#
loop_
_entity.id
_entity.type
_entity.pdbx_description
1 polymer ?
#
loop_
_entity_poly.entity_id
_entity_poly.type
_entity_poly.pdbx_seq_one_letter_code
_entity_poly.pdbx_strand_id
1 'polypeptide(L)'
;AVNTAQDEIVSFIQTLVQSPSLANDEGSVQELISEKLKSLHLDVEKIPVHFDELKDHPAFCDDGFSSDSRLNIVGEWNHDGDGKSLILNGHVDVVPTGPEKLWDESPWSGSINNNRIYGRGSCDMKAGLASGIFAIQILQNVGFKPNGNVMVQSVVGEESGGCGTLTNIVKGFTADGAVILEPTSLKVCPIQSGALTFRLTIPGRSTHAAMRWDGVSAIEKYNLIHQSILEFEKERHQSFNIKHYESKSRVAPIN
;
A
#
# COMPACT_ATOMS: atom_id res chain seq x y z
N ALA A 1 -13.66 -21.30 -15.46
CA ALA A 1 -13.73 -20.83 -14.07
C ALA A 1 -13.47 -19.32 -13.98
N VAL A 2 -12.29 -18.79 -14.45
CA VAL A 2 -11.99 -17.34 -14.36
C VAL A 2 -13.02 -16.52 -15.16
N ASN A 3 -13.27 -16.86 -16.41
CA ASN A 3 -14.21 -16.12 -17.26
C ASN A 3 -15.66 -16.12 -16.73
N THR A 4 -16.06 -17.14 -15.97
CA THR A 4 -17.38 -17.20 -15.34
C THR A 4 -17.52 -16.29 -14.13
N ALA A 5 -16.42 -15.90 -13.51
CA ALA A 5 -16.38 -15.01 -12.35
C ALA A 5 -16.07 -13.54 -12.74
N GLN A 6 -15.87 -13.24 -14.02
CA GLN A 6 -15.39 -11.93 -14.47
C GLN A 6 -16.30 -10.79 -14.01
N ASP A 7 -17.61 -10.92 -14.19
CA ASP A 7 -18.57 -9.87 -13.83
C ASP A 7 -18.59 -9.64 -12.30
N GLU A 8 -18.48 -10.71 -11.52
CA GLU A 8 -18.41 -10.63 -10.06
C GLU A 8 -17.11 -9.95 -9.60
N ILE A 9 -15.97 -10.32 -10.20
CA ILE A 9 -14.68 -9.68 -9.91
C ILE A 9 -14.74 -8.18 -10.20
N VAL A 10 -15.22 -7.81 -11.39
CA VAL A 10 -15.33 -6.42 -11.81
C VAL A 10 -16.24 -5.64 -10.86
N SER A 11 -17.43 -6.18 -10.55
CA SER A 11 -18.37 -5.55 -9.63
C SER A 11 -17.79 -5.37 -8.23
N PHE A 12 -17.05 -6.37 -7.72
CA PHE A 12 -16.40 -6.26 -6.42
C PHE A 12 -15.31 -5.20 -6.40
N ILE A 13 -14.46 -5.13 -7.43
CA ILE A 13 -13.45 -4.07 -7.55
C ILE A 13 -14.11 -2.69 -7.60
N GLN A 14 -15.21 -2.54 -8.37
CA GLN A 14 -15.95 -1.27 -8.40
C GLN A 14 -16.46 -0.88 -7.01
N THR A 15 -17.02 -1.82 -6.26
CA THR A 15 -17.50 -1.60 -4.88
C THR A 15 -16.36 -1.14 -3.97
N LEU A 16 -15.18 -1.77 -4.07
CA LEU A 16 -14.00 -1.35 -3.29
C LEU A 16 -13.53 0.05 -3.66
N VAL A 17 -13.51 0.40 -4.95
CA VAL A 17 -13.11 1.74 -5.43
C VAL A 17 -14.11 2.80 -4.99
N GLN A 18 -15.41 2.49 -5.04
CA GLN A 18 -16.50 3.38 -4.61
C GLN A 18 -16.55 3.61 -3.12
N SER A 19 -15.84 2.81 -2.33
CA SER A 19 -15.68 2.99 -0.90
C SER A 19 -14.35 3.72 -0.62
N PRO A 20 -14.36 5.02 -0.27
CA PRO A 20 -13.15 5.74 0.11
C PRO A 20 -12.43 5.06 1.27
N SER A 21 -11.10 5.08 1.23
CA SER A 21 -10.25 4.48 2.26
C SER A 21 -8.94 5.23 2.39
N LEU A 22 -9.04 6.53 2.63
CA LEU A 22 -7.87 7.33 2.99
C LEU A 22 -7.29 6.83 4.32
N ALA A 23 -6.02 7.12 4.56
CA ALA A 23 -5.39 6.78 5.83
C ALA A 23 -6.25 7.24 7.01
N ASN A 24 -6.49 6.36 7.97
CA ASN A 24 -7.35 6.51 9.13
C ASN A 24 -8.88 6.47 8.86
N ASP A 25 -9.30 6.14 7.63
CA ASP A 25 -10.72 5.98 7.23
C ASP A 25 -10.91 4.69 6.41
N GLU A 26 -10.20 3.63 6.76
CA GLU A 26 -10.19 2.38 6.02
C GLU A 26 -11.32 1.41 6.43
N GLY A 27 -12.05 1.73 7.51
CA GLY A 27 -12.96 0.80 8.18
C GLY A 27 -14.07 0.23 7.28
N SER A 28 -14.67 1.06 6.42
CA SER A 28 -15.74 0.62 5.52
C SER A 28 -15.27 -0.40 4.49
N VAL A 29 -14.08 -0.20 3.91
CA VAL A 29 -13.49 -1.14 2.95
C VAL A 29 -13.09 -2.44 3.64
N GLN A 30 -12.53 -2.36 4.85
CA GLN A 30 -12.17 -3.55 5.62
C GLN A 30 -13.39 -4.40 5.98
N GLU A 31 -14.54 -3.79 6.23
CA GLU A 31 -15.78 -4.55 6.45
C GLU A 31 -16.21 -5.29 5.17
N LEU A 32 -16.16 -4.65 4.00
CA LEU A 32 -16.44 -5.30 2.71
C LEU A 32 -15.52 -6.50 2.47
N ILE A 33 -14.25 -6.37 2.77
CA ILE A 33 -13.28 -7.47 2.67
C ILE A 33 -13.63 -8.59 3.67
N SER A 34 -13.91 -8.23 4.92
CA SER A 34 -14.29 -9.19 5.97
C SER A 34 -15.50 -10.02 5.55
N GLU A 35 -16.56 -9.36 5.06
CA GLU A 35 -17.77 -10.04 4.56
C GLU A 35 -17.47 -10.96 3.37
N LYS A 36 -16.66 -10.50 2.42
CA LYS A 36 -16.27 -11.30 1.27
C LYS A 36 -15.49 -12.55 1.69
N LEU A 37 -14.52 -12.44 2.59
CA LEU A 37 -13.74 -13.58 3.08
C LEU A 37 -14.62 -14.58 3.86
N LYS A 38 -15.54 -14.09 4.70
CA LYS A 38 -16.53 -14.94 5.38
C LYS A 38 -17.42 -15.67 4.41
N SER A 39 -17.85 -15.03 3.31
CA SER A 39 -18.66 -15.67 2.27
C SER A 39 -17.95 -16.82 1.56
N LEU A 40 -16.62 -16.83 1.60
CA LEU A 40 -15.75 -17.89 1.11
C LEU A 40 -15.43 -18.95 2.18
N HIS A 41 -16.08 -18.89 3.34
CA HIS A 41 -15.87 -19.79 4.47
C HIS A 41 -14.43 -19.80 5.01
N LEU A 42 -13.72 -18.66 4.95
CA LEU A 42 -12.45 -18.48 5.62
C LEU A 42 -12.69 -18.16 7.09
N ASP A 43 -11.75 -18.57 7.95
CA ASP A 43 -11.68 -18.09 9.32
C ASP A 43 -11.18 -16.65 9.33
N VAL A 44 -12.04 -15.69 9.76
CA VAL A 44 -11.76 -14.27 9.61
C VAL A 44 -11.55 -13.60 10.96
N GLU A 45 -10.39 -12.99 11.12
CA GLU A 45 -10.05 -12.19 12.29
C GLU A 45 -9.92 -10.71 11.94
N LYS A 46 -10.33 -9.84 12.90
CA LYS A 46 -10.11 -8.40 12.86
C LYS A 46 -8.96 -8.06 13.80
N ILE A 47 -7.87 -7.57 13.27
CA ILE A 47 -6.63 -7.33 14.01
C ILE A 47 -6.45 -5.82 14.22
N PRO A 48 -6.64 -5.30 15.44
CA PRO A 48 -6.41 -3.89 15.72
C PRO A 48 -4.92 -3.53 15.55
N VAL A 49 -4.69 -2.36 14.95
CA VAL A 49 -3.35 -1.78 14.86
C VAL A 49 -3.10 -0.94 16.11
N HIS A 50 -2.08 -1.26 16.88
CA HIS A 50 -1.69 -0.52 18.09
C HIS A 50 -0.24 -0.06 17.98
N PHE A 51 0.00 1.23 17.81
CA PHE A 51 1.36 1.78 17.68
C PHE A 51 2.23 1.53 18.91
N ASP A 52 1.64 1.45 20.10
CA ASP A 52 2.38 1.12 21.32
C ASP A 52 3.02 -0.28 21.27
N GLU A 53 2.45 -1.21 20.53
CA GLU A 53 3.02 -2.54 20.33
C GLU A 53 4.11 -2.57 19.24
N LEU A 54 4.17 -1.54 18.40
CA LEU A 54 5.06 -1.47 17.24
C LEU A 54 6.24 -0.52 17.42
N LYS A 55 6.12 0.50 18.27
CA LYS A 55 7.04 1.65 18.37
C LYS A 55 8.52 1.29 18.61
N ASP A 56 8.76 0.16 19.26
CA ASP A 56 10.12 -0.32 19.53
C ASP A 56 10.68 -1.26 18.44
N HIS A 57 9.86 -1.57 17.43
CA HIS A 57 10.28 -2.42 16.32
C HIS A 57 11.09 -1.60 15.29
N PRO A 58 12.26 -2.09 14.82
CA PRO A 58 13.14 -1.33 13.91
C PRO A 58 12.51 -0.99 12.56
N ALA A 59 11.46 -1.69 12.14
CA ALA A 59 10.71 -1.40 10.92
C ALA A 59 9.50 -0.49 11.15
N PHE A 60 9.24 -0.04 12.38
CA PHE A 60 8.12 0.86 12.64
C PHE A 60 8.41 2.25 12.09
N CYS A 61 7.43 2.79 11.38
CA CYS A 61 7.40 4.17 10.93
C CYS A 61 6.10 4.80 11.43
N ASP A 62 6.21 5.85 12.26
CA ASP A 62 5.06 6.64 12.67
C ASP A 62 4.58 7.47 11.49
N ASP A 63 3.38 7.17 11.01
CA ASP A 63 2.76 7.83 9.86
C ASP A 63 2.04 9.13 10.22
N GLY A 64 1.98 9.46 11.52
CA GLY A 64 1.33 10.66 12.05
C GLY A 64 -0.20 10.57 12.12
N PHE A 65 -0.79 9.40 11.87
CA PHE A 65 -2.21 9.13 12.04
C PHE A 65 -2.49 8.42 13.35
N SER A 66 -3.76 8.48 13.83
CA SER A 66 -4.16 7.66 14.97
C SER A 66 -4.26 6.19 14.59
N SER A 67 -3.95 5.30 15.53
CA SER A 67 -4.18 3.86 15.37
C SER A 67 -5.53 3.39 15.94
N ASP A 68 -6.28 4.24 16.64
CA ASP A 68 -7.41 3.84 17.48
C ASP A 68 -8.57 3.15 16.77
N SER A 69 -8.76 3.41 15.48
CA SER A 69 -9.85 2.83 14.67
C SER A 69 -9.35 1.95 13.53
N ARG A 70 -8.04 1.75 13.40
CA ARG A 70 -7.44 1.03 12.27
C ARG A 70 -7.41 -0.46 12.53
N LEU A 71 -7.90 -1.22 11.56
CA LEU A 71 -8.03 -2.68 11.65
C LEU A 71 -7.47 -3.32 10.38
N ASN A 72 -6.67 -4.37 10.54
CA ASN A 72 -6.44 -5.32 9.47
C ASN A 72 -7.53 -6.39 9.47
N ILE A 73 -7.74 -7.01 8.32
CA ILE A 73 -8.53 -8.24 8.19
C ILE A 73 -7.60 -9.36 7.77
N VAL A 74 -7.62 -10.44 8.52
CA VAL A 74 -6.90 -11.68 8.20
C VAL A 74 -7.93 -12.76 7.99
N GLY A 75 -7.89 -13.42 6.82
CA GLY A 75 -8.77 -14.55 6.52
C GLY A 75 -7.94 -15.77 6.19
N GLU A 76 -8.14 -16.86 6.92
CA GLU A 76 -7.40 -18.11 6.77
C GLU A 76 -8.24 -19.17 6.07
N TRP A 77 -7.71 -19.72 5.00
CA TRP A 77 -8.18 -20.95 4.39
C TRP A 77 -7.34 -22.11 4.95
N ASN A 78 -7.81 -22.61 6.09
CA ASN A 78 -7.12 -23.65 6.84
C ASN A 78 -7.23 -25.01 6.16
N HIS A 79 -6.16 -25.79 6.25
CA HIS A 79 -6.10 -27.15 5.77
C HIS A 79 -5.20 -28.00 6.67
N ASP A 80 -5.61 -29.27 6.91
CA ASP A 80 -4.89 -30.20 7.80
C ASP A 80 -3.62 -30.84 7.15
N GLY A 81 -3.21 -30.36 5.98
CA GLY A 81 -2.03 -30.85 5.28
C GLY A 81 -0.71 -30.31 5.86
N ASP A 82 0.38 -30.94 5.48
CA ASP A 82 1.75 -30.59 5.88
C ASP A 82 2.49 -29.74 4.82
N GLY A 83 1.74 -29.19 3.85
CA GLY A 83 2.28 -28.38 2.77
C GLY A 83 2.72 -26.99 3.24
N LYS A 84 3.45 -26.31 2.36
CA LYS A 84 3.89 -24.94 2.58
C LYS A 84 2.72 -23.98 2.68
N SER A 85 2.82 -23.04 3.60
CA SER A 85 1.84 -21.99 3.81
C SER A 85 2.11 -20.76 2.94
N LEU A 86 1.05 -20.02 2.59
CA LEU A 86 1.12 -18.86 1.70
C LEU A 86 0.31 -17.69 2.24
N ILE A 87 0.91 -16.50 2.24
CA ILE A 87 0.21 -15.24 2.44
C ILE A 87 -0.06 -14.57 1.09
N LEU A 88 -1.29 -14.07 0.93
CA LEU A 88 -1.69 -13.10 -0.08
C LEU A 88 -1.92 -11.77 0.64
N ASN A 89 -0.99 -10.84 0.52
CA ASN A 89 -1.04 -9.57 1.24
C ASN A 89 -1.38 -8.42 0.29
N GLY A 90 -2.25 -7.52 0.72
CA GLY A 90 -2.59 -6.32 0.00
C GLY A 90 -3.19 -5.25 0.92
N HIS A 91 -2.93 -3.98 0.59
CA HIS A 91 -3.46 -2.86 1.36
C HIS A 91 -4.79 -2.34 0.80
N VAL A 92 -5.57 -1.71 1.65
CA VAL A 92 -6.84 -1.07 1.28
C VAL A 92 -6.77 0.44 1.33
N ASP A 93 -5.82 0.99 2.08
CA ASP A 93 -5.61 2.43 2.15
C ASP A 93 -5.12 2.98 0.81
N VAL A 94 -5.38 4.25 0.60
CA VAL A 94 -5.03 4.94 -0.65
C VAL A 94 -4.50 6.33 -0.35
N VAL A 95 -3.59 6.83 -1.18
CA VAL A 95 -3.12 8.20 -1.12
C VAL A 95 -4.25 9.20 -1.42
N PRO A 96 -4.15 10.46 -0.94
CA PRO A 96 -5.12 11.51 -1.25
C PRO A 96 -5.38 11.65 -2.75
N THR A 97 -6.63 11.98 -3.10
CA THR A 97 -7.05 12.16 -4.50
C THR A 97 -6.44 13.39 -5.17
N GLY A 98 -5.93 14.34 -4.37
CA GLY A 98 -5.61 15.66 -4.85
C GLY A 98 -6.86 16.47 -5.24
N PRO A 99 -6.72 17.56 -5.99
CA PRO A 99 -7.87 18.37 -6.39
C PRO A 99 -8.80 17.61 -7.34
N GLU A 100 -10.07 17.46 -6.99
CA GLU A 100 -11.07 16.72 -7.81
C GLU A 100 -11.21 17.27 -9.23
N LYS A 101 -10.98 18.56 -9.42
CA LYS A 101 -11.00 19.20 -10.76
C LYS A 101 -9.96 18.67 -11.76
N LEU A 102 -9.00 17.86 -11.30
CA LEU A 102 -8.00 17.20 -12.13
C LEU A 102 -8.42 15.79 -12.54
N TRP A 103 -9.60 15.35 -12.11
CA TRP A 103 -10.18 14.07 -12.49
C TRP A 103 -11.26 14.29 -13.55
N ASP A 104 -11.30 13.44 -14.57
CA ASP A 104 -12.36 13.45 -15.59
C ASP A 104 -13.71 13.02 -14.99
N GLU A 105 -13.69 12.15 -14.01
CA GLU A 105 -14.85 11.69 -13.24
C GLU A 105 -14.49 11.68 -11.76
N SER A 106 -15.46 11.47 -10.85
CA SER A 106 -15.16 11.36 -9.41
C SER A 106 -14.06 10.31 -9.16
N PRO A 107 -13.06 10.61 -8.32
CA PRO A 107 -12.03 9.63 -7.93
C PRO A 107 -12.61 8.36 -7.30
N TRP A 108 -13.86 8.39 -6.88
CA TRP A 108 -14.58 7.27 -6.28
C TRP A 108 -15.67 6.70 -7.21
N SER A 109 -15.63 6.98 -8.50
CA SER A 109 -16.66 6.53 -9.45
C SER A 109 -16.66 5.02 -9.65
N GLY A 110 -15.51 4.38 -9.68
CA GLY A 110 -15.40 2.99 -10.11
C GLY A 110 -15.90 2.77 -11.53
N SER A 111 -15.93 3.82 -12.37
CA SER A 111 -16.47 3.76 -13.71
C SER A 111 -15.68 2.82 -14.61
N ILE A 112 -16.36 2.24 -15.59
CA ILE A 112 -15.73 1.36 -16.59
C ILE A 112 -15.70 2.08 -17.93
N ASN A 113 -14.51 2.26 -18.45
CA ASN A 113 -14.31 2.79 -19.80
C ASN A 113 -13.16 2.03 -20.48
N ASN A 114 -13.34 1.63 -21.73
CA ASN A 114 -12.34 0.90 -22.52
C ASN A 114 -11.75 -0.32 -21.79
N ASN A 115 -12.59 -1.13 -21.16
CA ASN A 115 -12.20 -2.30 -20.35
C ASN A 115 -11.26 -1.99 -19.18
N ARG A 116 -11.33 -0.80 -18.61
CA ARG A 116 -10.58 -0.37 -17.41
C ARG A 116 -11.54 0.17 -16.38
N ILE A 117 -11.24 -0.10 -15.12
CA ILE A 117 -11.92 0.49 -13.96
C ILE A 117 -11.14 1.73 -13.54
N TYR A 118 -11.83 2.86 -13.46
CA TYR A 118 -11.25 4.15 -13.10
C TYR A 118 -11.62 4.53 -11.67
N GLY A 119 -10.65 5.06 -10.95
CA GLY A 119 -10.81 5.61 -9.61
C GLY A 119 -9.57 5.45 -8.76
N ARG A 120 -9.51 6.16 -7.64
CA ARG A 120 -8.42 6.08 -6.68
C ARG A 120 -8.38 4.66 -6.06
N GLY A 121 -7.19 4.04 -6.05
CA GLY A 121 -7.00 2.69 -5.54
C GLY A 121 -7.40 1.57 -6.52
N SER A 122 -7.91 1.88 -7.71
CA SER A 122 -8.27 0.83 -8.69
C SER A 122 -7.06 0.03 -9.16
N CYS A 123 -5.90 0.66 -9.29
CA CYS A 123 -4.65 0.00 -9.66
C CYS A 123 -3.81 -0.35 -8.42
N ASP A 124 -3.68 0.59 -7.51
CA ASP A 124 -2.88 0.54 -6.32
C ASP A 124 -3.78 0.67 -5.08
N MET A 125 -4.11 -0.50 -4.39
CA MET A 125 -3.93 -1.86 -4.95
C MET A 125 -5.20 -2.72 -4.78
N LYS A 126 -6.40 -2.08 -4.68
CA LYS A 126 -7.68 -2.77 -4.44
C LYS A 126 -7.97 -3.88 -5.46
N ALA A 127 -7.58 -3.69 -6.74
CA ALA A 127 -7.74 -4.73 -7.75
C ALA A 127 -6.80 -5.91 -7.53
N GLY A 128 -5.58 -5.66 -7.07
CA GLY A 128 -4.63 -6.71 -6.69
C GLY A 128 -5.19 -7.56 -5.55
N LEU A 129 -5.63 -6.91 -4.46
CA LEU A 129 -6.25 -7.60 -3.32
C LEU A 129 -7.49 -8.40 -3.73
N ALA A 130 -8.40 -7.81 -4.52
CA ALA A 130 -9.56 -8.50 -5.07
C ALA A 130 -9.13 -9.74 -5.88
N SER A 131 -8.10 -9.61 -6.72
CA SER A 131 -7.59 -10.73 -7.54
C SER A 131 -7.11 -11.89 -6.68
N GLY A 132 -6.42 -11.62 -5.56
CA GLY A 132 -6.01 -12.65 -4.61
C GLY A 132 -7.18 -13.36 -3.96
N ILE A 133 -8.20 -12.61 -3.51
CA ILE A 133 -9.44 -13.16 -2.92
C ILE A 133 -10.18 -14.04 -3.93
N PHE A 134 -10.36 -13.57 -5.15
CA PHE A 134 -11.04 -14.33 -6.19
C PHE A 134 -10.25 -15.52 -6.70
N ALA A 135 -8.92 -15.52 -6.59
CA ALA A 135 -8.12 -16.71 -6.86
C ALA A 135 -8.50 -17.86 -5.91
N ILE A 136 -8.69 -17.55 -4.62
CA ILE A 136 -9.19 -18.55 -3.64
C ILE A 136 -10.60 -19.02 -4.02
N GLN A 137 -11.54 -18.11 -4.28
CA GLN A 137 -12.90 -18.46 -4.68
C GLN A 137 -12.92 -19.38 -5.90
N ILE A 138 -12.13 -19.08 -6.92
CA ILE A 138 -12.07 -19.87 -8.16
C ILE A 138 -11.48 -21.25 -7.89
N LEU A 139 -10.44 -21.34 -7.06
CA LEU A 139 -9.86 -22.61 -6.65
C LEU A 139 -10.87 -23.48 -5.87
N GLN A 140 -11.61 -22.89 -4.94
CA GLN A 140 -12.67 -23.58 -4.21
C GLN A 140 -13.76 -24.09 -5.18
N ASN A 141 -14.20 -23.26 -6.12
CA ASN A 141 -15.25 -23.60 -7.10
C ASN A 141 -14.85 -24.75 -8.02
N VAL A 142 -13.56 -24.97 -8.27
CA VAL A 142 -13.08 -26.15 -9.05
C VAL A 142 -12.72 -27.34 -8.15
N GLY A 143 -13.01 -27.27 -6.86
CA GLY A 143 -12.78 -28.36 -5.91
C GLY A 143 -11.32 -28.52 -5.50
N PHE A 144 -10.46 -27.50 -5.77
CA PHE A 144 -9.08 -27.54 -5.31
C PHE A 144 -9.02 -27.41 -3.78
N LYS A 145 -8.14 -28.17 -3.17
CA LYS A 145 -7.83 -28.10 -1.74
C LYS A 145 -6.32 -27.89 -1.61
N PRO A 146 -5.88 -26.79 -0.95
CA PRO A 146 -4.47 -26.60 -0.73
C PRO A 146 -3.92 -27.64 0.24
N ASN A 147 -2.66 -28.01 0.11
CA ASN A 147 -2.01 -28.93 1.05
C ASN A 147 -1.38 -28.20 2.25
N GLY A 148 -1.43 -26.90 2.29
CA GLY A 148 -1.00 -26.03 3.39
C GLY A 148 -1.93 -24.83 3.50
N ASN A 149 -1.83 -24.09 4.59
CA ASN A 149 -2.70 -22.93 4.85
C ASN A 149 -2.46 -21.81 3.86
N VAL A 150 -3.55 -21.17 3.41
CA VAL A 150 -3.50 -19.95 2.61
C VAL A 150 -4.17 -18.84 3.41
N MET A 151 -3.47 -17.72 3.56
CA MET A 151 -3.92 -16.58 4.35
C MET A 151 -4.05 -15.35 3.44
N VAL A 152 -5.20 -14.67 3.51
CA VAL A 152 -5.38 -13.33 2.94
C VAL A 152 -5.15 -12.31 4.05
N GLN A 153 -4.28 -11.36 3.83
CA GLN A 153 -4.07 -10.24 4.72
C GLN A 153 -4.46 -8.94 4.02
N SER A 154 -5.58 -8.37 4.40
CA SER A 154 -5.99 -7.03 4.02
C SER A 154 -5.50 -6.06 5.08
N VAL A 155 -4.55 -5.21 4.72
CA VAL A 155 -3.84 -4.35 5.66
C VAL A 155 -4.14 -2.87 5.43
N VAL A 156 -3.87 -2.06 6.46
CA VAL A 156 -4.00 -0.61 6.45
C VAL A 156 -2.63 0.05 6.55
N GLY A 157 -2.53 1.30 6.10
CA GLY A 157 -1.36 2.15 6.31
C GLY A 157 -0.11 1.74 5.55
N GLU A 158 -0.24 1.07 4.41
CA GLU A 158 0.90 0.76 3.56
C GLU A 158 1.50 2.04 2.97
N GLU A 159 0.65 2.90 2.40
CA GLU A 159 0.98 4.17 1.75
C GLU A 159 1.57 5.23 2.73
N SER A 160 1.49 4.98 4.02
CA SER A 160 1.97 5.92 5.04
C SER A 160 3.09 5.38 5.93
N GLY A 161 3.45 4.08 5.84
CA GLY A 161 4.55 3.56 6.65
C GLY A 161 4.51 2.06 6.95
N GLY A 162 3.51 1.32 6.48
CA GLY A 162 3.46 -0.14 6.56
C GLY A 162 3.04 -0.70 7.92
N CYS A 163 2.40 0.10 8.78
CA CYS A 163 2.02 -0.31 10.13
C CYS A 163 1.10 -1.54 10.16
N GLY A 164 0.21 -1.69 9.16
CA GLY A 164 -0.71 -2.83 9.10
C GLY A 164 0.02 -4.16 8.88
N THR A 165 0.88 -4.25 7.87
CA THR A 165 1.68 -5.45 7.63
C THR A 165 2.59 -5.76 8.82
N LEU A 166 3.21 -4.74 9.42
CA LEU A 166 4.04 -4.92 10.60
C LEU A 166 3.23 -5.47 11.79
N THR A 167 2.00 -4.97 12.00
CA THR A 167 1.09 -5.49 13.02
C THR A 167 0.86 -6.99 12.85
N ASN A 168 0.54 -7.43 11.63
CA ASN A 168 0.30 -8.85 11.37
C ASN A 168 1.55 -9.70 11.67
N ILE A 169 2.74 -9.24 11.31
CA ILE A 169 3.99 -9.94 11.60
C ILE A 169 4.22 -10.04 13.12
N VAL A 170 4.05 -8.95 13.86
CA VAL A 170 4.23 -8.92 15.32
C VAL A 170 3.20 -9.80 16.04
N LYS A 171 1.98 -9.89 15.51
CA LYS A 171 0.92 -10.79 16.01
C LYS A 171 1.13 -12.26 15.63
N GLY A 172 2.14 -12.58 14.82
CA GLY A 172 2.49 -13.95 14.46
C GLY A 172 1.83 -14.49 13.17
N PHE A 173 1.13 -13.67 12.41
CA PHE A 173 0.57 -14.06 11.11
C PHE A 173 1.67 -14.14 10.05
N THR A 174 2.37 -15.27 10.04
CA THR A 174 3.52 -15.54 9.14
C THR A 174 3.27 -16.80 8.32
N ALA A 175 4.02 -16.98 7.23
CA ALA A 175 3.94 -18.15 6.36
C ALA A 175 5.30 -18.48 5.74
N ASP A 176 5.39 -19.64 5.06
CA ASP A 176 6.59 -20.05 4.31
C ASP A 176 6.89 -19.14 3.11
N GLY A 177 5.86 -18.49 2.55
CA GLY A 177 6.00 -17.54 1.47
C GLY A 177 4.87 -16.50 1.47
N ALA A 178 5.13 -15.37 0.82
CA ALA A 178 4.14 -14.32 0.66
C ALA A 178 4.15 -13.78 -0.78
N VAL A 179 2.97 -13.44 -1.28
CA VAL A 179 2.77 -12.68 -2.50
C VAL A 179 2.16 -11.34 -2.10
N ILE A 180 2.88 -10.27 -2.38
CA ILE A 180 2.37 -8.91 -2.25
C ILE A 180 1.68 -8.56 -3.58
N LEU A 181 0.42 -8.19 -3.51
CA LEU A 181 -0.48 -8.11 -4.67
C LEU A 181 -0.42 -6.75 -5.39
N GLU A 182 0.75 -6.09 -5.36
CA GLU A 182 1.02 -4.79 -5.95
C GLU A 182 0.99 -4.78 -7.49
N PRO A 183 0.76 -3.62 -8.13
CA PRO A 183 0.67 -3.49 -9.58
C PRO A 183 2.02 -3.61 -10.28
N THR A 184 2.49 -4.83 -10.50
CA THR A 184 3.79 -5.15 -11.11
C THR A 184 3.73 -5.38 -12.62
N SER A 185 2.66 -4.99 -13.30
CA SER A 185 2.41 -5.28 -14.73
C SER A 185 2.48 -6.78 -15.03
N LEU A 186 1.95 -7.62 -14.15
CA LEU A 186 1.96 -9.09 -14.21
C LEU A 186 3.37 -9.71 -14.23
N LYS A 187 4.35 -9.01 -13.66
CA LYS A 187 5.72 -9.52 -13.51
C LYS A 187 6.00 -9.87 -12.06
N VAL A 188 6.84 -10.86 -11.85
CA VAL A 188 7.39 -11.16 -10.52
C VAL A 188 8.48 -10.14 -10.21
N CYS A 189 8.30 -9.38 -9.13
CA CYS A 189 9.26 -8.40 -8.63
C CYS A 189 9.88 -8.92 -7.32
N PRO A 190 11.02 -9.62 -7.38
CA PRO A 190 11.60 -10.27 -6.20
C PRO A 190 12.40 -9.31 -5.32
N ILE A 191 12.53 -8.05 -5.72
CA ILE A 191 13.33 -7.03 -5.03
C ILE A 191 12.54 -5.73 -5.03
N GLN A 192 12.52 -5.06 -3.87
CA GLN A 192 11.94 -3.74 -3.67
C GLN A 192 12.98 -2.78 -3.12
N SER A 193 12.89 -1.50 -3.50
CA SER A 193 13.68 -0.41 -2.92
C SER A 193 13.04 0.06 -1.61
N GLY A 194 13.87 0.43 -0.64
CA GLY A 194 13.39 1.17 0.52
C GLY A 194 13.12 2.62 0.17
N ALA A 195 12.25 3.27 0.95
CA ALA A 195 11.98 4.71 0.87
C ALA A 195 12.28 5.39 2.21
N LEU A 196 12.73 6.64 2.14
CA LEU A 196 12.91 7.50 3.29
C LEU A 196 12.28 8.86 2.99
N THR A 197 11.26 9.22 3.76
CA THR A 197 10.63 10.54 3.68
C THR A 197 11.11 11.40 4.84
N PHE A 198 11.51 12.62 4.56
CA PHE A 198 11.91 13.57 5.60
C PHE A 198 11.36 14.96 5.32
N ARG A 199 11.17 15.73 6.39
CA ARG A 199 10.73 17.13 6.31
C ARG A 199 11.89 18.04 6.60
N LEU A 200 12.15 18.98 5.69
CA LEU A 200 13.15 20.02 5.87
C LEU A 200 12.49 21.34 6.23
N THR A 201 12.79 21.87 7.42
CA THR A 201 12.30 23.16 7.86
C THR A 201 13.44 24.19 7.78
N ILE A 202 13.22 25.25 7.00
CA ILE A 202 14.24 26.28 6.73
C ILE A 202 13.77 27.61 7.32
N PRO A 203 14.32 28.03 8.46
CA PRO A 203 13.95 29.29 9.09
C PRO A 203 14.48 30.49 8.33
N GLY A 204 13.62 31.47 8.13
CA GLY A 204 13.94 32.79 7.64
C GLY A 204 13.73 33.85 8.71
N ARG A 205 14.03 35.13 8.37
CA ARG A 205 13.74 36.31 9.18
C ARG A 205 13.16 37.41 8.30
N SER A 206 11.93 37.80 8.58
CA SER A 206 11.25 38.88 7.86
C SER A 206 11.90 40.21 8.13
N THR A 207 11.85 41.09 7.15
CA THR A 207 12.31 42.47 7.26
C THR A 207 11.51 43.37 6.32
N HIS A 208 11.60 44.70 6.50
CA HIS A 208 11.03 45.65 5.55
C HIS A 208 11.72 45.53 4.18
N ALA A 209 10.98 45.70 3.09
CA ALA A 209 11.52 45.55 1.74
C ALA A 209 12.75 46.44 1.47
N ALA A 210 12.78 47.67 1.98
CA ALA A 210 13.90 48.56 1.87
C ALA A 210 15.13 48.16 2.72
N MET A 211 14.97 47.17 3.62
CA MET A 211 16.00 46.72 4.56
C MET A 211 16.32 45.25 4.33
N ARG A 212 16.33 44.81 3.10
CA ARG A 212 16.51 43.39 2.72
C ARG A 212 17.71 42.71 3.39
N TRP A 213 18.83 43.45 3.55
CA TRP A 213 20.07 42.95 4.18
C TRP A 213 19.95 42.66 5.68
N ASP A 214 18.92 43.20 6.35
CA ASP A 214 18.63 42.90 7.76
C ASP A 214 17.75 41.62 7.92
N GLY A 215 17.22 41.10 6.81
CA GLY A 215 16.44 39.89 6.78
C GLY A 215 17.24 38.63 6.46
N VAL A 216 16.55 37.50 6.46
CA VAL A 216 17.10 36.20 6.01
C VAL A 216 16.06 35.50 5.14
N SER A 217 16.37 35.33 3.86
CA SER A 217 15.52 34.65 2.93
C SER A 217 15.61 33.13 3.12
N ALA A 218 14.51 32.49 3.48
CA ALA A 218 14.40 31.02 3.56
C ALA A 218 14.60 30.39 2.17
N ILE A 219 14.14 31.05 1.10
CA ILE A 219 14.28 30.57 -0.29
C ILE A 219 15.76 30.55 -0.70
N GLU A 220 16.52 31.62 -0.38
CA GLU A 220 17.96 31.67 -0.71
C GLU A 220 18.74 30.58 0.03
N LYS A 221 18.40 30.34 1.31
CA LYS A 221 18.99 29.23 2.06
C LYS A 221 18.60 27.88 1.45
N TYR A 222 17.33 27.71 1.07
CA TYR A 222 16.86 26.48 0.43
C TYR A 222 17.63 26.17 -0.86
N ASN A 223 17.91 27.18 -1.69
CA ASN A 223 18.64 26.97 -2.94
C ASN A 223 20.00 26.29 -2.72
N LEU A 224 20.73 26.68 -1.68
CA LEU A 224 22.02 26.06 -1.34
C LEU A 224 21.84 24.60 -0.92
N ILE A 225 20.84 24.33 -0.08
CA ILE A 225 20.52 22.97 0.38
C ILE A 225 20.06 22.11 -0.80
N HIS A 226 19.20 22.66 -1.65
CA HIS A 226 18.71 21.95 -2.84
C HIS A 226 19.84 21.55 -3.79
N GLN A 227 20.81 22.43 -4.03
CA GLN A 227 21.99 22.07 -4.83
C GLN A 227 22.77 20.90 -4.22
N SER A 228 22.98 20.92 -2.89
CA SER A 228 23.66 19.81 -2.19
C SER A 228 22.86 18.50 -2.27
N ILE A 229 21.53 18.55 -2.23
CA ILE A 229 20.67 17.37 -2.42
C ILE A 229 20.85 16.80 -3.83
N LEU A 230 20.86 17.65 -4.86
CA LEU A 230 21.06 17.21 -6.25
C LEU A 230 22.46 16.63 -6.48
N GLU A 231 23.48 17.17 -5.82
CA GLU A 231 24.84 16.60 -5.86
C GLU A 231 24.89 15.23 -5.18
N PHE A 232 24.28 15.11 -4.01
CA PHE A 232 24.16 13.84 -3.29
C PHE A 232 23.42 12.77 -4.09
N GLU A 233 22.35 13.15 -4.80
CA GLU A 233 21.66 12.22 -5.72
C GLU A 233 22.62 11.69 -6.80
N LYS A 234 23.43 12.55 -7.41
CA LYS A 234 24.42 12.14 -8.40
C LYS A 234 25.47 11.18 -7.83
N GLU A 235 25.98 11.47 -6.63
CA GLU A 235 26.93 10.60 -5.94
C GLU A 235 26.32 9.24 -5.63
N ARG A 236 25.07 9.21 -5.14
CA ARG A 236 24.34 7.96 -4.91
C ARG A 236 24.18 7.14 -6.19
N HIS A 237 23.81 7.77 -7.29
CA HIS A 237 23.69 7.09 -8.58
C HIS A 237 25.04 6.49 -9.06
N GLN A 238 26.15 7.15 -8.79
CA GLN A 238 27.47 6.64 -9.16
C GLN A 238 27.93 5.47 -8.29
N SER A 239 27.63 5.52 -6.99
CA SER A 239 28.00 4.49 -6.01
C SER A 239 27.09 3.25 -6.07
N PHE A 240 25.93 3.35 -6.69
CA PHE A 240 24.92 2.30 -6.70
C PHE A 240 25.26 1.20 -7.73
N ASN A 241 25.53 0.00 -7.26
CA ASN A 241 25.82 -1.16 -8.12
C ASN A 241 25.03 -2.37 -7.65
N ILE A 242 23.76 -2.45 -8.06
CA ILE A 242 22.91 -3.62 -7.78
C ILE A 242 22.69 -4.39 -9.06
N LYS A 243 23.12 -5.65 -9.05
CA LYS A 243 23.14 -6.58 -10.20
C LYS A 243 21.79 -6.73 -10.92
N HIS A 244 20.67 -6.51 -10.22
CA HIS A 244 19.33 -6.77 -10.72
C HIS A 244 18.60 -5.52 -11.23
N TYR A 245 19.23 -4.35 -11.20
CA TYR A 245 18.65 -3.11 -11.70
C TYR A 245 19.35 -2.68 -13.00
N GLU A 246 18.59 -2.63 -14.08
CA GLU A 246 19.11 -2.26 -15.41
C GLU A 246 19.41 -0.76 -15.56
N SER A 247 18.79 0.10 -14.74
CA SER A 247 18.95 1.54 -14.80
C SER A 247 19.18 2.14 -13.41
N LYS A 248 20.38 2.69 -13.20
CA LYS A 248 20.76 3.37 -11.96
C LYS A 248 19.86 4.58 -11.63
N SER A 249 19.36 5.28 -12.65
CA SER A 249 18.53 6.49 -12.47
C SER A 249 17.13 6.23 -11.90
N ARG A 250 16.67 4.97 -11.90
CA ARG A 250 15.36 4.60 -11.34
C ARG A 250 15.43 4.03 -9.94
N VAL A 251 16.63 3.82 -9.42
CA VAL A 251 16.82 3.05 -8.18
C VAL A 251 16.97 3.93 -6.95
N ALA A 252 17.40 5.17 -7.10
CA ALA A 252 17.70 6.05 -5.98
C ALA A 252 17.35 7.54 -6.26
N PRO A 253 16.14 7.84 -6.78
CA PRO A 253 15.73 9.22 -6.99
C PRO A 253 15.56 9.96 -5.66
N ILE A 254 15.77 11.27 -5.67
CA ILE A 254 15.40 12.18 -4.58
C ILE A 254 14.38 13.15 -5.16
N ASN A 255 13.14 13.07 -4.67
CA ASN A 255 12.02 13.89 -5.15
C ASN A 255 11.62 14.94 -4.11
#